data_0b6e605bdb10a2687755567dd57fec61
#
_entry.id   0b6e605bdb10a2687755567dd57fec61
#
_cell.length_a   1.000
_cell.length_b   1.000
_cell.length_c   1.000
_cell.angle_alpha   90.00
_cell.angle_beta   90.00
_cell.angle_gamma   90.00
#
_symmetry.space_group_name_H-M   'P 1'
#
loop_
_entity.id
_entity.type
_entity.pdbx_description
1 polymer ?
#
loop_
_entity_poly.entity_id
_entity_poly.type
_entity_poly.pdbx_seq_one_letter_code
_entity_poly.pdbx_strand_id
1 'polypeptide(L)'
;MIGPRSVRLYANQPTGWKKGSTVIQSDGMTLPIPGADARKLVAFADMLGSGQQHLTEIAADGVTCWPNLGHGRFGQPIRLSGFTASAKNFNPDQVYLADIDGSGTTDILYVHSTYLELFINESGNQFAPPVRINLPEGVLFDRTCQLHIADTQGLGVSSIILTVPHRAVQHWRLDLTRHKPWLLNIINNNMGAETTLFYRSSAQFWLDEKHQAENVGRAVTSYLPFPIHVLWRTEVVDEITGNRLTSEQDYAHGAWDGREREFRGFGRVRQKDTDKLAQATHSSVTDPLSPAITISWFATGIPAVDTLLANEFWHGDKQAFPPFTCRFTHFDPDKEQDVTFVPS
;
A
#
# COMPACT_ATOMS: atom_id res chain seq x y z
N MET A 1 -13.42 -20.09 -12.93
CA MET A 1 -14.46 -19.93 -13.98
C MET A 1 -15.78 -19.70 -13.28
N ILE A 2 -16.48 -18.62 -13.61
CA ILE A 2 -17.74 -18.21 -12.97
C ILE A 2 -18.89 -18.56 -13.91
N GLY A 3 -19.87 -19.28 -13.41
CA GLY A 3 -21.16 -19.53 -14.04
C GLY A 3 -22.29 -18.90 -13.22
N PRO A 4 -23.54 -18.88 -13.73
CA PRO A 4 -24.62 -18.14 -13.11
C PRO A 4 -25.00 -18.64 -11.71
N ARG A 5 -24.81 -19.93 -11.43
CA ARG A 5 -25.14 -20.56 -10.15
C ARG A 5 -24.01 -21.37 -9.53
N SER A 6 -22.82 -21.33 -10.14
CA SER A 6 -21.69 -22.11 -9.64
C SER A 6 -20.37 -21.49 -10.03
N VAL A 7 -19.36 -21.73 -9.21
CA VAL A 7 -17.97 -21.33 -9.48
C VAL A 7 -17.11 -22.59 -9.55
N ARG A 8 -16.30 -22.69 -10.59
CA ARG A 8 -15.32 -23.77 -10.72
C ARG A 8 -13.94 -23.26 -10.32
N LEU A 9 -13.39 -23.86 -9.30
CA LEU A 9 -12.08 -23.54 -8.74
C LEU A 9 -11.04 -24.53 -9.21
N TYR A 10 -9.88 -24.04 -9.59
CA TYR A 10 -8.71 -24.82 -9.94
C TYR A 10 -7.58 -24.38 -8.99
N ALA A 11 -7.17 -25.25 -8.07
CA ALA A 11 -6.06 -24.94 -7.19
C ALA A 11 -4.74 -25.02 -7.94
N ASN A 12 -3.88 -24.01 -7.78
CA ASN A 12 -2.53 -24.04 -8.29
C ASN A 12 -1.66 -24.97 -7.47
N GLN A 13 -0.80 -25.75 -8.12
CA GLN A 13 0.16 -26.66 -7.51
C GLN A 13 1.51 -26.51 -8.23
N PRO A 14 2.64 -26.87 -7.58
CA PRO A 14 3.95 -26.79 -8.23
C PRO A 14 4.05 -27.49 -9.57
N THR A 15 3.27 -28.56 -9.75
CA THR A 15 3.25 -29.39 -10.98
C THR A 15 2.12 -29.02 -11.96
N GLY A 16 1.39 -27.90 -11.72
CA GLY A 16 0.28 -27.46 -12.56
C GLY A 16 -1.02 -27.26 -11.80
N TRP A 17 -2.15 -27.40 -12.49
CA TRP A 17 -3.46 -27.15 -11.89
C TRP A 17 -4.10 -28.45 -11.39
N LYS A 18 -4.60 -28.42 -10.16
CA LYS A 18 -5.43 -29.52 -9.64
C LYS A 18 -6.76 -29.59 -10.39
N LYS A 19 -7.34 -30.79 -10.52
CA LYS A 19 -8.71 -30.99 -11.08
C LYS A 19 -9.69 -30.03 -10.38
N GLY A 20 -10.45 -29.27 -11.19
CA GLY A 20 -11.39 -28.27 -10.70
C GLY A 20 -12.48 -28.86 -9.81
N SER A 21 -12.79 -28.18 -8.70
CA SER A 21 -13.97 -28.42 -7.89
C SER A 21 -15.06 -27.39 -8.22
N THR A 22 -16.33 -27.84 -8.19
CA THR A 22 -17.48 -26.96 -8.47
C THR A 22 -18.16 -26.61 -7.14
N VAL A 23 -18.32 -25.31 -6.90
CA VAL A 23 -19.01 -24.77 -5.74
C VAL A 23 -20.32 -24.17 -6.20
N ILE A 24 -21.43 -24.73 -5.72
CA ILE A 24 -22.80 -24.27 -6.00
C ILE A 24 -23.09 -23.11 -5.06
N GLN A 25 -23.65 -22.04 -5.60
CA GLN A 25 -24.06 -20.88 -4.80
C GLN A 25 -25.38 -21.14 -4.05
N SER A 26 -25.67 -20.31 -3.06
CA SER A 26 -26.92 -20.40 -2.29
C SER A 26 -28.15 -20.28 -3.17
N ASP A 27 -29.26 -20.89 -2.75
CA ASP A 27 -30.51 -20.84 -3.48
C ASP A 27 -30.98 -19.41 -3.76
N GLY A 28 -31.46 -19.20 -4.98
CA GLY A 28 -31.92 -17.88 -5.44
C GLY A 28 -30.81 -16.91 -5.85
N MET A 29 -29.54 -17.22 -5.63
CA MET A 29 -28.42 -16.36 -6.04
C MET A 29 -28.03 -16.60 -7.49
N THR A 30 -27.88 -15.50 -8.23
CA THR A 30 -27.34 -15.53 -9.59
C THR A 30 -26.10 -14.60 -9.65
N LEU A 31 -25.00 -15.15 -10.14
CA LEU A 31 -23.76 -14.39 -10.35
C LEU A 31 -23.70 -13.81 -11.75
N PRO A 32 -23.12 -12.63 -11.95
CA PRO A 32 -22.86 -12.08 -13.26
C PRO A 32 -21.78 -12.90 -13.97
N ILE A 33 -21.92 -13.06 -15.27
CA ILE A 33 -20.96 -13.79 -16.10
C ILE A 33 -20.11 -12.78 -16.88
N PRO A 34 -18.76 -12.78 -16.70
CA PRO A 34 -17.89 -11.92 -17.49
C PRO A 34 -18.09 -12.10 -18.99
N GLY A 35 -18.31 -11.00 -19.70
CA GLY A 35 -18.48 -11.00 -21.18
C GLY A 35 -19.83 -11.47 -21.70
N ALA A 36 -20.80 -11.79 -20.83
CA ALA A 36 -22.15 -12.21 -21.27
C ALA A 36 -22.99 -11.05 -21.82
N ASP A 37 -22.80 -9.85 -21.33
CA ASP A 37 -23.43 -8.61 -21.82
C ASP A 37 -22.34 -7.57 -22.11
N ALA A 38 -22.24 -7.17 -23.40
CA ALA A 38 -21.25 -6.18 -23.84
C ALA A 38 -21.51 -4.76 -23.29
N ARG A 39 -22.62 -4.53 -22.60
CA ARG A 39 -22.95 -3.25 -21.95
C ARG A 39 -22.65 -3.26 -20.44
N LYS A 40 -21.97 -4.27 -19.94
CA LYS A 40 -21.64 -4.43 -18.54
C LYS A 40 -20.18 -4.83 -18.37
N LEU A 41 -19.53 -4.20 -17.40
CA LEU A 41 -18.24 -4.67 -16.90
C LEU A 41 -18.48 -5.62 -15.74
N VAL A 42 -17.90 -6.82 -15.82
CA VAL A 42 -17.84 -7.75 -14.70
C VAL A 42 -16.38 -7.95 -14.34
N ALA A 43 -16.00 -7.55 -13.15
CA ALA A 43 -14.62 -7.57 -12.69
C ALA A 43 -14.53 -7.93 -11.20
N PHE A 44 -13.32 -8.17 -10.74
CA PHE A 44 -13.03 -8.26 -9.31
C PHE A 44 -12.47 -6.93 -8.80
N ALA A 45 -13.05 -6.43 -7.71
CA ALA A 45 -12.64 -5.17 -7.09
C ALA A 45 -13.00 -5.16 -5.60
N ASP A 46 -12.20 -4.47 -4.77
CA ASP A 46 -12.56 -4.26 -3.37
C ASP A 46 -13.51 -3.06 -3.22
N MET A 47 -14.78 -3.29 -3.53
CA MET A 47 -15.81 -2.25 -3.44
C MET A 47 -16.23 -1.93 -2.01
N LEU A 48 -15.89 -2.79 -1.04
CA LEU A 48 -16.36 -2.68 0.34
C LEU A 48 -15.26 -2.26 1.32
N GLY A 49 -14.01 -2.10 0.86
CA GLY A 49 -12.87 -1.75 1.71
C GLY A 49 -12.49 -2.85 2.70
N SER A 50 -12.77 -4.10 2.35
CA SER A 50 -12.51 -5.25 3.23
C SER A 50 -11.11 -5.85 3.08
N GLY A 51 -10.31 -5.35 2.12
CA GLY A 51 -9.04 -5.94 1.71
C GLY A 51 -9.18 -7.17 0.82
N GLN A 52 -10.43 -7.55 0.45
CA GLN A 52 -10.72 -8.68 -0.42
C GLN A 52 -11.32 -8.22 -1.74
N GLN A 53 -10.99 -8.94 -2.80
CA GLN A 53 -11.58 -8.70 -4.12
C GLN A 53 -12.97 -9.35 -4.18
N HIS A 54 -14.00 -8.55 -4.39
CA HIS A 54 -15.38 -8.95 -4.55
C HIS A 54 -15.74 -9.04 -6.03
N LEU A 55 -16.72 -9.87 -6.37
CA LEU A 55 -17.25 -9.90 -7.74
C LEU A 55 -18.18 -8.71 -7.93
N THR A 56 -17.92 -7.91 -8.96
CA THR A 56 -18.60 -6.65 -9.20
C THR A 56 -19.11 -6.56 -10.62
N GLU A 57 -20.35 -6.12 -10.79
CA GLU A 57 -20.94 -5.76 -12.07
C GLU A 57 -21.18 -4.25 -12.11
N ILE A 58 -20.69 -3.59 -13.16
CA ILE A 58 -20.88 -2.17 -13.43
C ILE A 58 -21.65 -2.02 -14.73
N ALA A 59 -22.78 -1.34 -14.63
CA ALA A 59 -23.67 -0.99 -15.72
C ALA A 59 -23.95 0.50 -15.73
N ALA A 60 -24.58 1.01 -16.79
CA ALA A 60 -24.92 2.44 -16.89
C ALA A 60 -25.79 2.96 -15.72
N ASP A 61 -26.58 2.09 -15.12
CA ASP A 61 -27.52 2.42 -14.06
C ASP A 61 -27.03 2.16 -12.64
N GLY A 62 -25.78 1.69 -12.47
CA GLY A 62 -25.19 1.48 -11.16
C GLY A 62 -24.20 0.34 -11.05
N VAL A 63 -23.78 0.09 -9.82
CA VAL A 63 -22.80 -0.91 -9.44
C VAL A 63 -23.45 -1.93 -8.52
N THR A 64 -23.22 -3.22 -8.78
CA THR A 64 -23.67 -4.32 -7.92
C THR A 64 -22.47 -5.15 -7.52
N CYS A 65 -22.32 -5.40 -6.23
CA CYS A 65 -21.20 -6.13 -5.66
C CYS A 65 -21.69 -7.41 -4.96
N TRP A 66 -21.06 -8.54 -5.25
CA TRP A 66 -21.24 -9.81 -4.54
C TRP A 66 -20.05 -10.04 -3.62
N PRO A 67 -20.23 -9.90 -2.29
CA PRO A 67 -19.14 -10.11 -1.34
C PRO A 67 -18.50 -11.47 -1.48
N ASN A 68 -17.19 -11.51 -1.54
CA ASN A 68 -16.42 -12.76 -1.60
C ASN A 68 -16.33 -13.37 -0.20
N LEU A 69 -16.91 -14.56 -0.02
CA LEU A 69 -16.89 -15.31 1.25
C LEU A 69 -15.78 -16.33 1.30
N GLY A 70 -14.90 -16.35 0.31
CA GLY A 70 -13.85 -17.34 0.19
C GLY A 70 -14.31 -18.66 -0.46
N HIS A 71 -13.35 -19.47 -0.86
CA HIS A 71 -13.56 -20.81 -1.44
C HIS A 71 -14.59 -20.87 -2.58
N GLY A 72 -14.72 -19.77 -3.36
CA GLY A 72 -15.65 -19.67 -4.48
C GLY A 72 -17.12 -19.44 -4.10
N ARG A 73 -17.38 -19.08 -2.86
CA ARG A 73 -18.71 -18.64 -2.39
C ARG A 73 -18.82 -17.14 -2.38
N PHE A 74 -19.99 -16.64 -2.71
CA PHE A 74 -20.33 -15.22 -2.70
C PHE A 74 -21.55 -14.97 -1.81
N GLY A 75 -21.59 -13.74 -1.24
CA GLY A 75 -22.73 -13.25 -0.47
C GLY A 75 -23.84 -12.69 -1.36
N GLN A 76 -24.94 -12.33 -0.75
CA GLN A 76 -26.05 -11.65 -1.44
C GLN A 76 -25.56 -10.34 -2.09
N PRO A 77 -26.10 -9.99 -3.28
CA PRO A 77 -25.68 -8.79 -3.99
C PRO A 77 -26.04 -7.52 -3.21
N ILE A 78 -25.08 -6.60 -3.16
CA ILE A 78 -25.20 -5.27 -2.58
C ILE A 78 -25.15 -4.28 -3.73
N ARG A 79 -26.16 -3.40 -3.82
CA ARG A 79 -26.17 -2.32 -4.81
C ARG A 79 -25.58 -1.06 -4.19
N LEU A 80 -24.55 -0.53 -4.85
CA LEU A 80 -23.93 0.74 -4.51
C LEU A 80 -24.54 1.85 -5.36
N SER A 81 -25.00 2.91 -4.70
CA SER A 81 -25.59 4.10 -5.36
C SER A 81 -24.50 5.10 -5.76
N GLY A 82 -24.89 6.14 -6.50
CA GLY A 82 -24.02 7.27 -6.84
C GLY A 82 -23.32 7.16 -8.20
N PHE A 83 -23.06 5.96 -8.72
CA PHE A 83 -22.56 5.79 -10.08
C PHE A 83 -23.72 5.72 -11.07
N THR A 84 -23.71 6.61 -12.06
CA THR A 84 -24.65 6.60 -13.20
C THR A 84 -23.96 7.12 -14.44
N ALA A 85 -24.26 6.53 -15.59
CA ALA A 85 -23.77 6.95 -16.89
C ALA A 85 -24.91 6.98 -17.91
N SER A 86 -24.72 7.66 -19.03
CA SER A 86 -25.70 7.64 -20.10
C SER A 86 -25.82 6.25 -20.73
N ALA A 87 -26.98 5.60 -20.62
CA ALA A 87 -27.19 4.26 -21.15
C ALA A 87 -26.93 4.13 -22.66
N LYS A 88 -27.09 5.23 -23.42
CA LYS A 88 -26.77 5.26 -24.86
C LYS A 88 -25.26 5.20 -25.15
N ASN A 89 -24.46 5.78 -24.29
CA ASN A 89 -23.05 6.03 -24.54
C ASN A 89 -22.14 5.25 -23.58
N PHE A 90 -22.70 4.46 -22.69
CA PHE A 90 -21.92 3.70 -21.74
C PHE A 90 -21.12 2.61 -22.46
N ASN A 91 -19.81 2.64 -22.28
CA ASN A 91 -18.89 1.68 -22.79
C ASN A 91 -18.05 1.07 -21.64
N PRO A 92 -18.24 -0.21 -21.32
CA PRO A 92 -17.49 -0.87 -20.25
C PRO A 92 -15.98 -0.83 -20.43
N ASP A 93 -15.49 -0.79 -21.69
CA ASP A 93 -14.04 -0.72 -21.98
C ASP A 93 -13.42 0.61 -21.58
N GLN A 94 -14.23 1.61 -21.25
CA GLN A 94 -13.78 2.91 -20.75
C GLN A 94 -13.84 3.05 -19.22
N VAL A 95 -14.20 1.97 -18.53
CA VAL A 95 -14.26 1.91 -17.06
C VAL A 95 -12.95 1.34 -16.53
N TYR A 96 -12.29 2.08 -15.67
CA TYR A 96 -11.07 1.66 -14.96
C TYR A 96 -11.34 1.63 -13.46
N LEU A 97 -10.78 0.63 -12.79
CA LEU A 97 -11.00 0.36 -11.38
C LEU A 97 -9.66 0.43 -10.65
N ALA A 98 -9.57 1.30 -9.66
CA ALA A 98 -8.41 1.40 -8.77
C ALA A 98 -8.77 2.16 -7.49
N ASP A 99 -7.99 1.97 -6.45
CA ASP A 99 -7.98 2.85 -5.28
C ASP A 99 -7.17 4.11 -5.66
N ILE A 100 -7.88 5.18 -6.00
CA ILE A 100 -7.28 6.41 -6.51
C ILE A 100 -6.90 7.35 -5.37
N ASP A 101 -7.73 7.39 -4.35
CA ASP A 101 -7.56 8.30 -3.22
C ASP A 101 -6.83 7.66 -2.03
N GLY A 102 -6.44 6.39 -2.12
CA GLY A 102 -5.72 5.68 -1.07
C GLY A 102 -6.58 5.32 0.14
N SER A 103 -7.90 5.29 -0.01
CA SER A 103 -8.86 4.95 1.05
C SER A 103 -8.93 3.45 1.35
N GLY A 104 -8.43 2.61 0.45
CA GLY A 104 -8.52 1.15 0.51
C GLY A 104 -9.76 0.59 -0.19
N THR A 105 -10.67 1.44 -0.68
CA THR A 105 -11.81 1.05 -1.51
C THR A 105 -11.52 1.29 -2.99
N THR A 106 -12.15 0.51 -3.86
CA THR A 106 -11.98 0.71 -5.29
C THR A 106 -12.90 1.81 -5.81
N ASP A 107 -12.29 2.82 -6.44
CA ASP A 107 -12.96 3.90 -7.15
C ASP A 107 -13.22 3.53 -8.61
N ILE A 108 -14.08 4.32 -9.27
CA ILE A 108 -14.38 4.19 -10.70
C ILE A 108 -13.86 5.41 -11.45
N LEU A 109 -13.00 5.18 -12.43
CA LEU A 109 -12.61 6.17 -13.41
C LEU A 109 -13.30 5.84 -14.73
N TYR A 110 -14.17 6.73 -15.19
CA TYR A 110 -14.83 6.59 -16.48
C TYR A 110 -14.24 7.57 -17.49
N VAL A 111 -13.74 7.06 -18.61
CA VAL A 111 -12.94 7.82 -19.57
C VAL A 111 -13.79 8.24 -20.74
N HIS A 112 -13.88 9.53 -21.01
CA HIS A 112 -14.49 10.10 -22.20
C HIS A 112 -13.43 10.58 -23.18
N SER A 113 -13.82 11.00 -24.39
CA SER A 113 -12.88 11.42 -25.42
C SER A 113 -12.05 12.68 -25.04
N THR A 114 -12.59 13.57 -24.21
CA THR A 114 -11.95 14.84 -23.85
C THR A 114 -11.81 15.08 -22.36
N TYR A 115 -12.35 14.21 -21.52
CA TYR A 115 -12.31 14.31 -20.06
C TYR A 115 -12.47 12.95 -19.39
N LEU A 116 -12.14 12.92 -18.11
CA LEU A 116 -12.33 11.79 -17.20
C LEU A 116 -13.40 12.15 -16.18
N GLU A 117 -14.18 11.19 -15.75
CA GLU A 117 -15.08 11.28 -14.59
C GLU A 117 -14.59 10.31 -13.52
N LEU A 118 -14.24 10.86 -12.36
CA LEU A 118 -13.77 10.09 -11.20
C LEU A 118 -14.89 10.01 -10.18
N PHE A 119 -15.33 8.80 -9.86
CA PHE A 119 -16.32 8.49 -8.83
C PHE A 119 -15.59 7.88 -7.64
N ILE A 120 -15.46 8.62 -6.55
CA ILE A 120 -14.85 8.17 -5.31
C ILE A 120 -15.82 7.29 -4.54
N ASN A 121 -15.36 6.15 -4.11
CA ASN A 121 -16.11 5.19 -3.32
C ASN A 121 -16.09 5.58 -1.83
N GLU A 122 -17.20 5.95 -1.27
CA GLU A 122 -17.33 6.33 0.14
C GLU A 122 -17.47 5.08 1.04
N SER A 123 -16.34 4.38 1.22
CA SER A 123 -16.20 3.23 2.13
C SER A 123 -17.23 2.10 1.88
N GLY A 124 -17.55 1.83 0.63
CA GLY A 124 -18.46 0.75 0.25
C GLY A 124 -19.95 1.06 0.47
N ASN A 125 -20.29 2.30 0.80
CA ASN A 125 -21.68 2.70 0.98
C ASN A 125 -22.28 3.24 -0.32
N GLN A 126 -21.59 4.15 -0.97
CA GLN A 126 -22.02 4.81 -2.20
C GLN A 126 -20.81 5.41 -2.93
N PHE A 127 -21.03 5.91 -4.13
CA PHE A 127 -20.07 6.76 -4.83
C PHE A 127 -20.43 8.23 -4.65
N ALA A 128 -19.42 9.06 -4.39
CA ALA A 128 -19.56 10.51 -4.39
C ALA A 128 -19.94 11.04 -5.79
N PRO A 129 -20.50 12.25 -5.90
CA PRO A 129 -20.72 12.90 -7.19
C PRO A 129 -19.41 12.95 -8.01
N PRO A 130 -19.47 12.70 -9.34
CA PRO A 130 -18.27 12.59 -10.15
C PRO A 130 -17.47 13.88 -10.20
N VAL A 131 -16.16 13.75 -10.05
CA VAL A 131 -15.21 14.83 -10.30
C VAL A 131 -14.79 14.76 -11.76
N ARG A 132 -15.06 15.83 -12.52
CA ARG A 132 -14.66 15.93 -13.91
C ARG A 132 -13.25 16.50 -14.03
N ILE A 133 -12.40 15.81 -14.78
CA ILE A 133 -11.01 16.17 -15.06
C ILE A 133 -10.85 16.27 -16.57
N ASN A 134 -10.60 17.46 -17.09
CA ASN A 134 -10.39 17.64 -18.53
C ASN A 134 -9.01 17.11 -18.93
N LEU A 135 -8.94 16.45 -20.10
CA LEU A 135 -7.66 16.09 -20.71
C LEU A 135 -6.91 17.35 -21.17
N PRO A 136 -5.58 17.28 -21.34
CA PRO A 136 -4.80 18.39 -21.88
C PRO A 136 -5.33 18.85 -23.24
N GLU A 137 -5.17 20.13 -23.56
CA GLU A 137 -5.62 20.69 -24.83
C GLU A 137 -5.01 19.94 -26.02
N GLY A 138 -5.84 19.58 -27.00
CA GLY A 138 -5.45 18.81 -28.18
C GLY A 138 -5.25 17.31 -27.96
N VAL A 139 -5.45 16.82 -26.74
CA VAL A 139 -5.42 15.38 -26.41
C VAL A 139 -6.85 14.80 -26.49
N LEU A 140 -7.01 13.77 -27.32
CA LEU A 140 -8.25 13.01 -27.43
C LEU A 140 -7.99 11.56 -27.06
N PHE A 141 -8.81 11.03 -26.16
CA PHE A 141 -8.80 9.63 -25.82
C PHE A 141 -9.61 8.84 -26.86
N ASP A 142 -8.97 7.89 -27.49
CA ASP A 142 -9.57 6.96 -28.46
C ASP A 142 -9.09 5.52 -28.24
N ARG A 143 -9.47 4.61 -29.13
CA ARG A 143 -9.14 3.18 -29.02
C ARG A 143 -7.64 2.86 -29.11
N THR A 144 -6.82 3.79 -29.61
CA THR A 144 -5.36 3.62 -29.72
C THR A 144 -4.63 4.08 -28.49
N CYS A 145 -5.27 4.90 -27.65
CA CYS A 145 -4.73 5.37 -26.41
C CYS A 145 -4.70 4.26 -25.36
N GLN A 146 -3.71 4.32 -24.48
CA GLN A 146 -3.59 3.42 -23.35
C GLN A 146 -3.63 4.23 -22.05
N LEU A 147 -4.44 3.78 -21.11
CA LEU A 147 -4.52 4.36 -19.78
C LEU A 147 -4.12 3.30 -18.76
N HIS A 148 -3.15 3.66 -17.92
CA HIS A 148 -2.68 2.83 -16.81
C HIS A 148 -2.84 3.60 -15.51
N ILE A 149 -3.13 2.87 -14.45
CA ILE A 149 -3.22 3.43 -13.10
C ILE A 149 -2.17 2.71 -12.27
N ALA A 150 -1.22 3.47 -11.71
CA ALA A 150 -0.12 2.92 -10.93
C ALA A 150 0.45 3.96 -9.96
N ASP A 151 0.98 3.50 -8.84
CA ASP A 151 1.79 4.34 -7.94
C ASP A 151 3.18 4.54 -8.52
N THR A 152 3.38 5.63 -9.25
CA THR A 152 4.66 5.94 -9.91
C THR A 152 5.66 6.66 -9.01
N GLN A 153 5.23 7.09 -7.84
CA GLN A 153 6.04 7.88 -6.91
C GLN A 153 6.36 7.12 -5.62
N GLY A 154 5.79 5.93 -5.44
CA GLY A 154 5.91 5.17 -4.19
C GLY A 154 5.20 5.85 -3.01
N LEU A 155 4.13 6.59 -3.28
CA LEU A 155 3.35 7.31 -2.26
C LEU A 155 2.17 6.49 -1.73
N GLY A 156 1.95 5.25 -2.22
CA GLY A 156 0.79 4.44 -1.86
C GLY A 156 -0.54 5.05 -2.32
N VAL A 157 -0.49 5.91 -3.36
CA VAL A 157 -1.64 6.48 -4.07
C VAL A 157 -1.42 6.36 -5.56
N SER A 158 -2.49 6.24 -6.31
CA SER A 158 -2.41 5.99 -7.75
C SER A 158 -2.25 7.27 -8.55
N SER A 159 -1.36 7.23 -9.55
CA SER A 159 -1.30 8.21 -10.64
C SER A 159 -1.95 7.64 -11.89
N ILE A 160 -2.58 8.48 -12.69
CA ILE A 160 -3.14 8.11 -14.00
C ILE A 160 -2.09 8.39 -15.06
N ILE A 161 -1.75 7.40 -15.86
CA ILE A 161 -0.78 7.49 -16.97
C ILE A 161 -1.54 7.31 -18.27
N LEU A 162 -1.55 8.34 -19.09
CA LEU A 162 -2.16 8.32 -20.41
C LEU A 162 -1.07 8.31 -21.48
N THR A 163 -1.09 7.32 -22.35
CA THR A 163 -0.23 7.21 -23.53
C THR A 163 -1.03 7.44 -24.78
N VAL A 164 -0.62 8.41 -25.58
CA VAL A 164 -1.24 8.79 -26.86
C VAL A 164 -0.26 8.47 -27.99
N PRO A 165 -0.45 7.34 -28.73
CA PRO A 165 0.55 6.84 -29.67
C PRO A 165 0.43 7.39 -31.12
N HIS A 166 -0.70 7.98 -31.49
CA HIS A 166 -1.04 8.28 -32.89
C HIS A 166 -0.41 9.56 -33.51
N ARG A 167 0.45 10.23 -32.72
CA ARG A 167 1.35 11.31 -33.20
C ARG A 167 2.76 10.98 -32.74
N ALA A 168 3.63 11.95 -32.47
CA ALA A 168 4.81 11.63 -31.65
C ALA A 168 4.30 11.05 -30.32
N VAL A 169 4.82 9.89 -29.89
CA VAL A 169 4.35 9.23 -28.67
C VAL A 169 4.41 10.20 -27.49
N GLN A 170 3.28 10.45 -26.88
CA GLN A 170 3.15 11.34 -25.73
C GLN A 170 2.68 10.55 -24.52
N HIS A 171 3.36 10.74 -23.40
CA HIS A 171 2.98 10.22 -22.11
C HIS A 171 2.59 11.36 -21.19
N TRP A 172 1.40 11.27 -20.64
CA TRP A 172 0.88 12.21 -19.66
C TRP A 172 0.72 11.50 -18.34
N ARG A 173 1.22 12.10 -17.25
CA ARG A 173 0.98 11.64 -15.89
C ARG A 173 0.12 12.67 -15.18
N LEU A 174 -0.94 12.21 -14.56
CA LEU A 174 -1.82 13.00 -13.71
C LEU A 174 -1.74 12.46 -12.29
N ASP A 175 -1.20 13.26 -11.39
CA ASP A 175 -1.16 12.99 -9.96
C ASP A 175 -2.34 13.71 -9.30
N LEU A 176 -3.24 12.96 -8.67
CA LEU A 176 -4.45 13.50 -8.06
C LEU A 176 -4.20 13.98 -6.63
N THR A 177 -3.18 13.42 -5.97
CA THR A 177 -2.77 13.78 -4.62
C THR A 177 -1.27 14.01 -4.54
N ARG A 178 -0.83 14.90 -3.65
CA ARG A 178 0.60 15.14 -3.38
C ARG A 178 1.12 14.32 -2.20
N HIS A 179 0.21 13.85 -1.36
CA HIS A 179 0.51 13.11 -0.14
C HIS A 179 -0.52 12.00 -0.01
N LYS A 180 -0.15 10.92 0.67
CA LYS A 180 -1.12 9.87 1.01
C LYS A 180 -2.18 10.46 1.95
N PRO A 181 -3.46 10.45 1.56
CA PRO A 181 -4.55 10.91 2.42
C PRO A 181 -4.88 9.87 3.49
N TRP A 182 -5.82 10.18 4.36
CA TRP A 182 -6.38 9.31 5.40
C TRP A 182 -5.38 8.90 6.49
N LEU A 183 -4.27 9.63 6.63
CA LEU A 183 -3.34 9.46 7.73
C LEU A 183 -3.67 10.43 8.86
N LEU A 184 -3.62 9.95 10.11
CA LEU A 184 -3.77 10.80 11.30
C LEU A 184 -2.64 11.82 11.35
N ASN A 185 -2.94 13.10 11.33
CA ASN A 185 -1.92 14.14 11.27
C ASN A 185 -1.80 14.99 12.52
N ILE A 186 -2.88 15.18 13.25
CA ILE A 186 -2.89 16.03 14.47
C ILE A 186 -3.67 15.32 15.58
N ILE A 187 -3.10 15.35 16.77
CA ILE A 187 -3.74 14.89 18.01
C ILE A 187 -3.66 16.05 19.01
N ASN A 188 -4.81 16.58 19.40
CA ASN A 188 -4.91 17.53 20.49
C ASN A 188 -5.49 16.82 21.72
N ASN A 189 -4.77 16.89 22.86
CA ASN A 189 -5.20 16.21 24.08
C ASN A 189 -6.24 17.03 24.87
N ASN A 190 -6.63 18.22 24.41
CA ASN A 190 -7.50 19.18 25.09
C ASN A 190 -7.02 19.60 26.50
N MET A 191 -5.72 19.40 26.78
CA MET A 191 -5.08 19.70 28.04
C MET A 191 -3.82 20.58 27.89
N GLY A 192 -3.67 21.18 26.70
CA GLY A 192 -2.56 22.08 26.40
C GLY A 192 -1.37 21.39 25.71
N ALA A 193 -1.57 20.22 25.09
CA ALA A 193 -0.55 19.64 24.24
C ALA A 193 -1.12 19.21 22.89
N GLU A 194 -0.45 19.63 21.82
CA GLU A 194 -0.74 19.23 20.45
C GLU A 194 0.41 18.40 19.88
N THR A 195 0.07 17.28 19.28
CA THR A 195 1.03 16.41 18.59
C THR A 195 0.73 16.42 17.10
N THR A 196 1.70 16.82 16.28
CA THR A 196 1.64 16.76 14.82
C THR A 196 2.48 15.60 14.31
N LEU A 197 1.89 14.78 13.44
CA LEU A 197 2.47 13.57 12.86
C LEU A 197 2.78 13.78 11.38
N PHE A 198 4.01 13.48 10.97
CA PHE A 198 4.46 13.57 9.59
C PHE A 198 4.85 12.19 9.07
N TYR A 199 4.35 11.84 7.89
CA TYR A 199 4.59 10.55 7.29
C TYR A 199 5.45 10.66 6.05
N ARG A 200 6.21 9.60 5.77
CA ARG A 200 7.04 9.47 4.59
C ARG A 200 6.98 8.04 4.07
N SER A 201 7.04 7.87 2.77
CA SER A 201 7.06 6.53 2.16
C SER A 201 8.39 5.81 2.44
N SER A 202 8.33 4.52 2.74
CA SER A 202 9.51 3.66 2.87
C SER A 202 10.34 3.61 1.58
N ALA A 203 9.70 3.75 0.42
CA ALA A 203 10.40 3.83 -0.87
C ALA A 203 11.34 5.04 -0.94
N GLN A 204 10.94 6.18 -0.35
CA GLN A 204 11.77 7.37 -0.33
C GLN A 204 13.00 7.20 0.56
N PHE A 205 12.88 6.54 1.71
CA PHE A 205 14.03 6.21 2.56
C PHE A 205 15.01 5.30 1.82
N TRP A 206 14.50 4.29 1.13
CA TRP A 206 15.34 3.41 0.33
C TRP A 206 16.04 4.14 -0.82
N LEU A 207 15.36 5.05 -1.51
CA LEU A 207 15.95 5.87 -2.58
C LEU A 207 17.07 6.78 -2.04
N ASP A 208 16.87 7.40 -0.88
CA ASP A 208 17.89 8.23 -0.25
C ASP A 208 19.11 7.39 0.17
N GLU A 209 18.89 6.22 0.76
CA GLU A 209 19.97 5.28 1.11
C GLU A 209 20.70 4.80 -0.15
N LYS A 210 19.97 4.44 -1.20
CA LYS A 210 20.53 4.03 -2.48
C LYS A 210 21.40 5.13 -3.08
N HIS A 211 20.91 6.36 -3.14
CA HIS A 211 21.68 7.49 -3.65
C HIS A 211 22.97 7.75 -2.84
N GLN A 212 22.91 7.66 -1.53
CA GLN A 212 24.09 7.78 -0.66
C GLN A 212 25.08 6.63 -0.89
N ALA A 213 24.59 5.41 -1.05
CA ALA A 213 25.41 4.22 -1.27
C ALA A 213 26.07 4.21 -2.65
N GLU A 214 25.39 4.67 -3.69
CA GLU A 214 25.94 4.81 -5.05
C GLU A 214 27.15 5.75 -5.07
N ASN A 215 27.14 6.82 -4.28
CA ASN A 215 28.27 7.75 -4.15
C ASN A 215 29.55 7.10 -3.58
N VAL A 216 29.42 5.97 -2.89
CA VAL A 216 30.54 5.18 -2.34
C VAL A 216 30.69 3.82 -3.02
N GLY A 217 30.03 3.59 -4.15
CA GLY A 217 30.11 2.34 -4.93
C GLY A 217 29.47 1.12 -4.26
N ARG A 218 28.52 1.31 -3.34
CA ARG A 218 27.81 0.24 -2.63
C ARG A 218 26.43 0.01 -3.25
N ALA A 219 26.06 -1.24 -3.47
CA ALA A 219 24.69 -1.61 -3.86
C ALA A 219 23.79 -1.74 -2.63
N VAL A 220 22.54 -1.27 -2.74
CA VAL A 220 21.49 -1.43 -1.72
C VAL A 220 20.37 -2.27 -2.29
N THR A 221 20.06 -3.37 -1.63
CA THR A 221 18.97 -4.27 -2.02
C THR A 221 17.71 -3.94 -1.22
N SER A 222 16.57 -3.84 -1.91
CA SER A 222 15.27 -3.72 -1.25
C SER A 222 14.66 -5.11 -1.03
N TYR A 223 14.24 -5.39 0.19
CA TYR A 223 13.47 -6.58 0.57
C TYR A 223 12.00 -6.28 0.82
N LEU A 224 11.57 -5.05 0.54
CA LEU A 224 10.18 -4.60 0.65
C LEU A 224 9.67 -4.27 -0.77
N PRO A 225 8.77 -5.09 -1.34
CA PRO A 225 8.36 -4.96 -2.75
C PRO A 225 7.30 -3.88 -3.02
N PHE A 226 6.84 -3.18 -1.99
CA PHE A 226 5.83 -2.12 -2.08
C PHE A 226 6.11 -1.00 -1.08
N PRO A 227 5.63 0.22 -1.32
CA PRO A 227 5.79 1.32 -0.39
C PRO A 227 4.86 1.18 0.82
N ILE A 228 5.41 1.47 2.00
CA ILE A 228 4.65 1.61 3.25
C ILE A 228 4.89 3.02 3.77
N HIS A 229 3.83 3.71 4.22
CA HIS A 229 3.97 4.99 4.90
C HIS A 229 4.33 4.75 6.35
N VAL A 230 5.40 5.41 6.77
CA VAL A 230 5.92 5.35 8.14
C VAL A 230 5.96 6.74 8.75
N LEU A 231 5.81 6.79 10.06
CA LEU A 231 5.95 8.02 10.83
C LEU A 231 7.43 8.42 10.85
N TRP A 232 7.77 9.49 10.13
CA TRP A 232 9.16 9.94 10.04
C TRP A 232 9.49 11.08 10.97
N ARG A 233 8.47 11.85 11.41
CA ARG A 233 8.65 12.98 12.34
C ARG A 233 7.41 13.17 13.18
N THR A 234 7.62 13.44 14.46
CA THR A 234 6.60 13.81 15.43
C THR A 234 7.00 15.13 16.06
N GLU A 235 6.11 16.07 16.12
CA GLU A 235 6.27 17.32 16.87
C GLU A 235 5.24 17.36 17.98
N VAL A 236 5.70 17.55 19.21
CA VAL A 236 4.83 17.79 20.36
C VAL A 236 5.05 19.23 20.82
N VAL A 237 3.98 19.98 20.86
CA VAL A 237 3.98 21.38 21.33
C VAL A 237 3.21 21.44 22.64
N ASP A 238 3.84 21.98 23.68
CA ASP A 238 3.18 22.40 24.91
C ASP A 238 2.65 23.82 24.64
N GLU A 239 1.36 23.98 24.52
CA GLU A 239 0.68 25.25 24.23
C GLU A 239 0.77 26.22 25.41
N ILE A 240 1.04 25.73 26.64
CA ILE A 240 1.14 26.53 27.86
C ILE A 240 2.51 27.15 27.95
N THR A 241 3.56 26.36 27.77
CA THR A 241 4.95 26.82 27.91
C THR A 241 5.57 27.23 26.57
N GLY A 242 5.00 26.81 25.44
CA GLY A 242 5.55 26.99 24.09
C GLY A 242 6.74 26.08 23.77
N ASN A 243 7.05 25.12 24.65
CA ASN A 243 8.12 24.15 24.42
C ASN A 243 7.73 23.21 23.26
N ARG A 244 8.73 22.81 22.48
CA ARG A 244 8.56 21.90 21.36
C ARG A 244 9.57 20.77 21.42
N LEU A 245 9.07 19.54 21.41
CA LEU A 245 9.85 18.32 21.24
C LEU A 245 9.65 17.83 19.81
N THR A 246 10.75 17.57 19.12
CA THR A 246 10.74 16.99 17.76
C THR A 246 11.49 15.66 17.79
N SER A 247 10.84 14.60 17.31
CA SER A 247 11.42 13.28 17.14
C SER A 247 11.40 12.93 15.67
N GLU A 248 12.57 12.65 15.10
CA GLU A 248 12.74 12.25 13.69
C GLU A 248 13.20 10.80 13.62
N GLN A 249 12.57 9.98 12.75
CA GLN A 249 12.90 8.58 12.55
C GLN A 249 13.35 8.32 11.11
N ASP A 250 14.46 7.59 10.96
CA ASP A 250 14.93 7.03 9.70
C ASP A 250 14.77 5.50 9.74
N TYR A 251 14.31 4.92 8.65
CA TYR A 251 14.03 3.49 8.55
C TYR A 251 14.87 2.86 7.44
N ALA A 252 15.48 1.72 7.74
CA ALA A 252 16.23 0.94 6.77
C ALA A 252 15.93 -0.57 6.88
N HIS A 253 16.24 -1.31 5.83
CA HIS A 253 16.07 -2.77 5.77
C HIS A 253 14.63 -3.22 6.02
N GLY A 254 13.68 -2.54 5.36
CA GLY A 254 12.27 -2.99 5.33
C GLY A 254 12.18 -4.39 4.73
N ALA A 255 11.47 -5.30 5.38
CA ALA A 255 11.46 -6.70 5.07
C ALA A 255 10.04 -7.26 4.88
N TRP A 256 9.84 -8.02 3.81
CA TRP A 256 8.62 -8.72 3.48
C TRP A 256 8.87 -10.21 3.33
N ASP A 257 8.12 -11.01 4.07
CA ASP A 257 8.14 -12.46 3.94
C ASP A 257 7.14 -12.88 2.85
N GLY A 258 7.67 -13.27 1.70
CA GLY A 258 6.84 -13.68 0.55
C GLY A 258 6.14 -15.03 0.75
N ARG A 259 6.62 -15.88 1.66
CA ARG A 259 6.02 -17.18 1.97
C ARG A 259 4.82 -17.01 2.90
N GLU A 260 5.04 -16.32 4.01
CA GLU A 260 3.98 -16.07 5.00
C GLU A 260 3.09 -14.88 4.59
N ARG A 261 3.51 -14.10 3.59
CA ARG A 261 2.85 -12.87 3.10
C ARG A 261 2.67 -11.85 4.21
N GLU A 262 3.74 -11.60 4.95
CA GLU A 262 3.74 -10.74 6.12
C GLU A 262 4.84 -9.68 6.03
N PHE A 263 4.51 -8.45 6.42
CA PHE A 263 5.50 -7.41 6.65
C PHE A 263 6.20 -7.67 7.98
N ARG A 264 7.52 -7.86 7.92
CA ARG A 264 8.36 -8.19 9.09
C ARG A 264 8.93 -6.97 9.80
N GLY A 265 8.57 -5.77 9.38
CA GLY A 265 9.09 -4.54 9.96
C GLY A 265 10.34 -4.02 9.27
N PHE A 266 11.03 -3.11 9.95
CA PHE A 266 12.30 -2.53 9.51
C PHE A 266 13.42 -3.05 10.42
N GLY A 267 14.48 -3.52 9.81
CA GLY A 267 15.62 -4.08 10.55
C GLY A 267 16.43 -3.04 11.30
N ARG A 268 16.44 -1.77 10.86
CA ARG A 268 17.08 -0.65 11.56
C ARG A 268 16.17 0.55 11.63
N VAL A 269 16.06 1.13 12.82
CA VAL A 269 15.41 2.42 13.07
C VAL A 269 16.39 3.34 13.79
N ARG A 270 16.61 4.52 13.22
CA ARG A 270 17.38 5.59 13.84
C ARG A 270 16.43 6.70 14.27
N GLN A 271 16.41 7.02 15.54
CA GLN A 271 15.63 8.11 16.11
C GLN A 271 16.56 9.25 16.53
N LYS A 272 16.15 10.47 16.24
CA LYS A 272 16.83 11.70 16.64
C LYS A 272 15.82 12.58 17.35
N ASP A 273 16.06 12.84 18.63
CA ASP A 273 15.23 13.67 19.46
C ASP A 273 15.88 15.04 19.63
N THR A 274 15.12 16.09 19.36
CA THR A 274 15.54 17.49 19.47
C THR A 274 14.54 18.24 20.32
N ASP A 275 15.03 18.84 21.41
CA ASP A 275 14.24 19.67 22.29
C ASP A 275 14.51 21.16 22.00
N LYS A 276 13.44 21.92 21.78
CA LYS A 276 13.50 23.38 21.64
C LYS A 276 12.68 23.99 22.75
N LEU A 277 13.38 24.48 23.77
CA LEU A 277 12.78 25.27 24.84
C LEU A 277 12.26 26.60 24.25
N ALA A 278 11.05 27.00 24.62
CA ALA A 278 10.57 28.34 24.35
C ALA A 278 11.56 29.32 25.03
N GLN A 279 12.01 30.32 24.30
CA GLN A 279 12.98 31.29 24.82
C GLN A 279 12.47 31.89 26.12
N ALA A 280 13.10 31.50 27.20
CA ALA A 280 13.00 32.25 28.46
C ALA A 280 13.60 33.62 28.18
N THR A 281 12.82 34.66 28.36
CA THR A 281 13.14 36.07 28.07
C THR A 281 14.33 36.62 28.84
N HIS A 282 15.03 35.87 29.67
CA HIS A 282 16.11 36.33 30.53
C HIS A 282 17.18 35.29 30.88
N SER A 283 17.68 34.47 30.01
CA SER A 283 18.93 33.78 30.32
C SER A 283 19.82 33.60 29.10
N SER A 284 21.07 34.00 29.28
CA SER A 284 22.18 33.97 28.33
C SER A 284 22.76 32.56 28.10
N VAL A 285 21.98 31.53 28.26
CA VAL A 285 22.40 30.14 27.96
C VAL A 285 21.72 29.71 26.66
N THR A 286 22.37 30.03 25.57
CA THR A 286 21.95 29.67 24.17
C THR A 286 22.75 28.50 23.67
N ASP A 287 23.03 27.49 24.47
CA ASP A 287 23.56 26.24 23.91
C ASP A 287 22.39 25.32 23.59
N PRO A 288 22.08 25.12 22.29
CA PRO A 288 21.10 24.12 21.92
C PRO A 288 21.63 22.78 22.40
N LEU A 289 20.87 22.07 23.22
CA LEU A 289 21.19 20.71 23.62
C LEU A 289 21.45 19.86 22.37
N SER A 290 22.58 19.15 22.40
CA SER A 290 22.89 18.24 21.30
C SER A 290 21.78 17.20 21.16
N PRO A 291 21.30 16.91 19.93
CA PRO A 291 20.24 15.93 19.74
C PRO A 291 20.63 14.56 20.30
N ALA A 292 19.72 13.91 21.00
CA ALA A 292 19.89 12.52 21.37
C ALA A 292 19.64 11.63 20.13
N ILE A 293 20.57 10.72 19.87
CA ILE A 293 20.45 9.77 18.75
C ILE A 293 20.40 8.37 19.31
N THR A 294 19.33 7.64 18.98
CA THR A 294 19.15 6.23 19.31
C THR A 294 19.07 5.42 18.01
N ILE A 295 19.85 4.36 17.92
CA ILE A 295 19.81 3.43 16.80
C ILE A 295 19.41 2.05 17.34
N SER A 296 18.35 1.49 16.78
CA SER A 296 17.83 0.18 17.16
C SER A 296 17.86 -0.77 15.97
N TRP A 297 18.32 -2.00 16.21
CA TRP A 297 18.33 -3.08 15.24
C TRP A 297 17.35 -4.17 15.67
N PHE A 298 16.58 -4.66 14.73
CA PHE A 298 15.53 -5.65 14.96
C PHE A 298 15.72 -6.84 14.02
N ALA A 299 15.76 -8.05 14.55
CA ALA A 299 15.75 -9.25 13.73
C ALA A 299 14.41 -9.36 12.98
N THR A 300 14.47 -9.52 11.68
CA THR A 300 13.29 -9.62 10.82
C THR A 300 12.83 -11.05 10.62
N GLY A 301 13.67 -12.03 10.94
CA GLY A 301 13.46 -13.44 10.65
C GLY A 301 13.69 -13.81 9.18
N ILE A 302 14.19 -12.86 8.37
CA ILE A 302 14.58 -13.10 6.98
C ILE A 302 16.12 -13.22 6.94
N PRO A 303 16.68 -14.41 6.66
CA PRO A 303 18.13 -14.67 6.80
C PRO A 303 19.02 -13.69 6.05
N ALA A 304 18.62 -13.29 4.85
CA ALA A 304 19.40 -12.33 4.04
C ALA A 304 19.45 -10.93 4.68
N VAL A 305 18.33 -10.47 5.27
CA VAL A 305 18.25 -9.19 5.98
C VAL A 305 19.00 -9.27 7.30
N ASP A 306 18.77 -10.32 8.07
CA ASP A 306 19.39 -10.50 9.38
C ASP A 306 20.92 -10.64 9.29
N THR A 307 21.43 -11.20 8.19
CA THR A 307 22.89 -11.22 7.91
C THR A 307 23.43 -9.80 7.66
N LEU A 308 22.70 -8.97 6.91
CA LEU A 308 23.09 -7.57 6.70
C LEU A 308 23.09 -6.79 8.03
N LEU A 309 22.07 -6.98 8.83
CA LEU A 309 21.91 -6.34 10.15
C LEU A 309 23.04 -6.74 11.10
N ALA A 310 23.39 -8.01 11.15
CA ALA A 310 24.49 -8.51 11.97
C ALA A 310 25.81 -7.84 11.60
N ASN A 311 26.11 -7.70 10.31
CA ASN A 311 27.30 -7.02 9.84
C ASN A 311 27.30 -5.53 10.16
N GLU A 312 26.15 -4.86 10.03
CA GLU A 312 25.99 -3.44 10.31
C GLU A 312 26.08 -3.13 11.81
N PHE A 313 25.36 -3.86 12.63
CA PHE A 313 25.35 -3.73 14.09
C PHE A 313 26.76 -3.93 14.69
N TRP A 314 27.46 -4.94 14.19
CA TRP A 314 28.78 -5.31 14.69
C TRP A 314 29.91 -4.34 14.30
N HIS A 315 29.73 -3.61 13.21
CA HIS A 315 30.82 -2.81 12.61
C HIS A 315 31.15 -1.53 13.39
N GLY A 316 30.26 -1.00 14.22
CA GLY A 316 30.41 0.29 14.90
C GLY A 316 30.62 0.20 16.43
N ASP A 317 30.28 -0.92 17.06
CA ASP A 317 30.33 -1.07 18.50
C ASP A 317 31.17 -2.26 18.94
N LYS A 318 32.37 -1.98 19.42
CA LYS A 318 33.30 -3.01 19.93
C LYS A 318 32.82 -3.70 21.21
N GLN A 319 31.78 -3.16 21.88
CA GLN A 319 31.18 -3.73 23.08
C GLN A 319 29.89 -4.49 22.80
N ALA A 320 29.36 -4.43 21.56
CA ALA A 320 28.19 -5.16 21.20
C ALA A 320 28.45 -6.68 21.24
N PHE A 321 27.44 -7.44 21.63
CA PHE A 321 27.50 -8.89 21.58
C PHE A 321 27.57 -9.35 20.11
N PRO A 322 28.46 -10.30 19.78
CA PRO A 322 28.46 -10.87 18.44
C PRO A 322 27.09 -11.51 18.14
N PRO A 323 26.65 -11.45 16.88
CA PRO A 323 25.47 -12.19 16.50
C PRO A 323 25.67 -13.67 16.87
N PHE A 324 24.74 -14.20 17.66
CA PHE A 324 24.82 -15.61 18.05
C PHE A 324 24.01 -16.47 17.10
N THR A 325 24.60 -17.61 16.76
CA THR A 325 23.87 -18.62 15.99
C THR A 325 23.01 -19.41 16.97
N CYS A 326 21.69 -19.36 16.80
CA CYS A 326 20.80 -20.23 17.55
C CYS A 326 21.09 -21.69 17.19
N ARG A 327 21.39 -22.51 18.20
CA ARG A 327 21.54 -23.96 18.07
C ARG A 327 20.43 -24.60 18.87
N PHE A 328 19.64 -25.42 18.20
CA PHE A 328 18.67 -26.25 18.87
C PHE A 328 19.27 -27.65 19.02
N THR A 329 19.34 -28.16 20.23
CA THR A 329 19.79 -29.49 20.50
C THR A 329 18.65 -30.27 21.11
N HIS A 330 18.31 -31.41 20.56
CA HIS A 330 17.37 -32.36 21.16
C HIS A 330 18.00 -33.75 21.21
N PHE A 331 17.62 -34.50 22.22
CA PHE A 331 18.04 -35.87 22.31
C PHE A 331 17.22 -36.74 21.34
N ASP A 332 17.92 -37.45 20.46
CA ASP A 332 17.33 -38.41 19.53
C ASP A 332 17.36 -39.81 20.18
N PRO A 333 16.21 -40.34 20.64
CA PRO A 333 16.18 -41.63 21.36
C PRO A 333 16.53 -42.81 20.44
N ASP A 334 16.34 -42.68 19.12
CA ASP A 334 16.66 -43.76 18.17
C ASP A 334 18.18 -43.86 17.90
N LYS A 335 18.89 -42.79 18.12
CA LYS A 335 20.34 -42.72 17.96
C LYS A 335 21.12 -42.66 19.28
N GLU A 336 20.38 -42.56 20.39
CA GLU A 336 20.93 -42.38 21.75
C GLU A 336 21.97 -41.23 21.86
N GLN A 337 21.76 -40.14 21.10
CA GLN A 337 22.65 -39.01 21.08
C GLN A 337 21.91 -37.67 20.87
N ASP A 338 22.58 -36.60 21.27
CA ASP A 338 22.10 -35.24 20.99
C ASP A 338 22.29 -34.88 19.52
N VAL A 339 21.21 -34.45 18.87
CA VAL A 339 21.23 -33.94 17.51
C VAL A 339 21.09 -32.40 17.54
N THR A 340 22.09 -31.73 16.97
CA THR A 340 22.09 -30.27 16.89
C THR A 340 21.58 -29.81 15.53
N PHE A 341 20.59 -28.94 15.56
CA PHE A 341 20.05 -28.29 14.39
C PHE A 341 20.40 -26.80 14.41
N VAL A 342 20.99 -26.31 13.33
CA VAL A 342 21.24 -24.89 13.09
C VAL A 342 20.30 -24.43 12.00
N PRO A 343 19.32 -23.55 12.28
CA PRO A 343 18.45 -23.00 11.24
C PRO A 343 19.30 -22.29 10.18
N SER A 344 19.03 -22.59 8.92
CA SER A 344 19.69 -21.94 7.76
C SER A 344 19.04 -20.61 7.43
#